data_7797968e7ea0728ecbe46c45f2b28895
#
_entry.id   7797968e7ea0728ecbe46c45f2b28895
#
_cell.length_a   1.000
_cell.length_b   1.000
_cell.length_c   1.000
_cell.angle_alpha   90.00
_cell.angle_beta   90.00
_cell.angle_gamma   90.00
#
_symmetry.space_group_name_H-M   'P 1'
#
loop_
_entity.id
_entity.type
_entity.pdbx_description
1 polymer ?
#
loop_
_entity_poly.entity_id
_entity_poly.type
_entity_poly.pdbx_seq_one_letter_code
_entity_poly.pdbx_strand_id
1 'polypeptide(L)'
;MHMPWLSLAIWVPILFGVATLLLGRSERNGLARWVALLGAIVSFLITIPLILGFDGSTAAMQFVERHAWLPSINASYALGVDGLSIWFIPLTAFITVLVVMAGWEVIANKVAQYNAAFLILSGLMIGVFSVTDGFLFYIFFEATLIPMYIIVGVWGGPNRVYAAFKFFLYTLMGSLLMLLAIAYLRYSTGTFDIAAWHDYPLAMATQKLLFFAFLMAFAVKVPMWPVHTWLPDAHVEAPTGGSMVLAAIMLKLGAYGFLRFSLPIAPDASHAFAPMMITLSLIAVVYVGLVALVQKDMKKLVAYSSIAHMGFVTLGFFMFNQQGHANNVAMQGAILQMISHGFVSAAMFFCIGVMYDRVHSREIEAYGGVINTMPKFAAFFLLFTMANAGLPATSGFVGEFLVIIGATKFNFWIAAIAATTLIVGAAYSLWMYKRVVFGPVANHHVAELTDANGRELLILGLLAVAVLVMGMYPLPFTHTMDASVNELINHVAQSKLPLKP
;
A
#
# COMPACT_ATOMS: atom_id res chain seq x y z
N MET A 1 -18.69 -16.81 -23.44
CA MET A 1 -18.76 -16.23 -22.08
C MET A 1 -17.35 -15.81 -21.69
N HIS A 2 -17.11 -14.53 -21.48
CA HIS A 2 -15.84 -14.10 -20.91
C HIS A 2 -15.79 -14.47 -19.43
N MET A 3 -14.67 -15.05 -19.00
CA MET A 3 -14.47 -15.44 -17.62
C MET A 3 -14.48 -14.19 -16.72
N PRO A 4 -15.22 -14.16 -15.60
CA PRO A 4 -15.27 -13.00 -14.71
C PRO A 4 -14.03 -12.95 -13.80
N TRP A 5 -12.88 -12.66 -14.36
CA TRP A 5 -11.59 -12.73 -13.67
C TRP A 5 -11.50 -11.81 -12.44
N LEU A 6 -12.08 -10.60 -12.51
CA LEU A 6 -12.04 -9.65 -11.39
C LEU A 6 -12.94 -10.10 -10.26
N SER A 7 -14.16 -10.57 -10.56
CA SER A 7 -15.03 -11.15 -9.54
C SER A 7 -14.39 -12.37 -8.89
N LEU A 8 -13.72 -13.24 -9.66
CA LEU A 8 -13.01 -14.38 -9.10
C LEU A 8 -11.87 -13.92 -8.19
N ALA A 9 -11.08 -12.92 -8.59
CA ALA A 9 -10.00 -12.38 -7.77
C ALA A 9 -10.49 -11.79 -6.44
N ILE A 10 -11.69 -11.21 -6.40
CA ILE A 10 -12.32 -10.65 -5.20
C ILE A 10 -12.92 -11.75 -4.32
N TRP A 11 -13.78 -12.59 -4.90
CA TRP A 11 -14.64 -13.49 -4.13
C TRP A 11 -13.98 -14.81 -3.76
N VAL A 12 -13.04 -15.32 -4.55
CA VAL A 12 -12.36 -16.59 -4.22
C VAL A 12 -11.62 -16.50 -2.88
N PRO A 13 -10.76 -15.49 -2.61
CA PRO A 13 -10.13 -15.39 -1.30
C PRO A 13 -11.15 -15.20 -0.17
N ILE A 14 -12.24 -14.45 -0.39
CA ILE A 14 -13.29 -14.28 0.61
C ILE A 14 -13.98 -15.62 0.92
N LEU A 15 -14.32 -16.41 -0.10
CA LEU A 15 -14.95 -17.72 0.07
C LEU A 15 -14.02 -18.71 0.79
N PHE A 16 -12.74 -18.73 0.46
CA PHE A 16 -11.75 -19.51 1.20
C PHE A 16 -11.59 -19.01 2.65
N GLY A 17 -11.68 -17.70 2.88
CA GLY A 17 -11.71 -17.12 4.22
C GLY A 17 -12.92 -17.63 5.03
N VAL A 18 -14.11 -17.60 4.45
CA VAL A 18 -15.32 -18.15 5.09
C VAL A 18 -15.19 -19.65 5.33
N ALA A 19 -14.71 -20.42 4.34
CA ALA A 19 -14.45 -21.84 4.51
C ALA A 19 -13.46 -22.14 5.66
N THR A 20 -12.40 -21.31 5.77
CA THR A 20 -11.43 -21.43 6.85
C THR A 20 -12.07 -21.13 8.22
N LEU A 21 -12.97 -20.15 8.31
CA LEU A 21 -13.73 -19.87 9.54
C LEU A 21 -14.58 -21.06 10.00
N LEU A 22 -15.21 -21.78 9.07
CA LEU A 22 -16.00 -22.98 9.38
C LEU A 22 -15.15 -24.11 9.98
N LEU A 23 -13.83 -24.06 9.80
CA LEU A 23 -12.88 -25.01 10.39
C LEU A 23 -12.37 -24.54 11.78
N GLY A 24 -12.95 -23.52 12.37
CA GLY A 24 -12.46 -22.77 13.53
C GLY A 24 -12.34 -23.50 14.86
N ARG A 25 -12.33 -24.84 14.86
CA ARG A 25 -12.06 -25.68 16.05
C ARG A 25 -10.57 -25.91 16.20
N SER A 26 -10.04 -25.83 17.43
CA SER A 26 -8.61 -26.00 17.73
C SER A 26 -8.03 -27.30 17.21
N GLU A 27 -8.80 -28.38 17.23
CA GLU A 27 -8.42 -29.70 16.71
C GLU A 27 -8.15 -29.72 15.19
N ARG A 28 -8.63 -28.68 14.45
CA ARG A 28 -8.49 -28.57 12.99
C ARG A 28 -7.55 -27.47 12.54
N ASN A 29 -6.71 -26.95 13.43
CA ASN A 29 -5.79 -25.86 13.09
C ASN A 29 -4.87 -26.17 11.91
N GLY A 30 -4.38 -27.42 11.80
CA GLY A 30 -3.57 -27.86 10.66
C GLY A 30 -4.34 -27.78 9.34
N LEU A 31 -5.58 -28.27 9.31
CA LEU A 31 -6.43 -28.22 8.13
C LEU A 31 -6.77 -26.77 7.76
N ALA A 32 -7.07 -25.93 8.74
CA ALA A 32 -7.36 -24.51 8.52
C ALA A 32 -6.18 -23.76 7.87
N ARG A 33 -4.94 -24.06 8.28
CA ARG A 33 -3.73 -23.51 7.66
C ARG A 33 -3.59 -23.92 6.20
N TRP A 34 -3.80 -25.21 5.88
CA TRP A 34 -3.68 -25.70 4.52
C TRP A 34 -4.79 -25.17 3.61
N VAL A 35 -6.03 -25.09 4.08
CA VAL A 35 -7.13 -24.50 3.33
C VAL A 35 -6.87 -23.01 3.05
N ALA A 36 -6.36 -22.27 4.05
CA ALA A 36 -6.00 -20.87 3.87
C ALA A 36 -4.85 -20.68 2.87
N LEU A 37 -3.81 -21.50 2.94
CA LEU A 37 -2.69 -21.44 2.01
C LEU A 37 -3.14 -21.77 0.59
N LEU A 38 -3.93 -22.83 0.42
CA LEU A 38 -4.52 -23.17 -0.87
C LEU A 38 -5.35 -22.02 -1.42
N GLY A 39 -6.21 -21.43 -0.59
CA GLY A 39 -7.02 -20.27 -0.97
C GLY A 39 -6.18 -19.06 -1.41
N ALA A 40 -5.11 -18.77 -0.69
CA ALA A 40 -4.19 -17.70 -1.04
C ALA A 40 -3.47 -17.98 -2.38
N ILE A 41 -2.98 -19.20 -2.58
CA ILE A 41 -2.30 -19.60 -3.82
C ILE A 41 -3.27 -19.57 -5.00
N VAL A 42 -4.47 -20.14 -4.87
CA VAL A 42 -5.50 -20.12 -5.93
C VAL A 42 -5.86 -18.67 -6.27
N SER A 43 -6.03 -17.81 -5.27
CA SER A 43 -6.29 -16.39 -5.48
C SER A 43 -5.16 -15.70 -6.25
N PHE A 44 -3.91 -15.99 -5.93
CA PHE A 44 -2.77 -15.47 -6.67
C PHE A 44 -2.74 -15.98 -8.11
N LEU A 45 -2.99 -17.26 -8.33
CA LEU A 45 -3.03 -17.85 -9.68
C LEU A 45 -4.13 -17.24 -10.56
N ILE A 46 -5.27 -16.84 -9.98
CA ILE A 46 -6.35 -16.14 -10.68
C ILE A 46 -5.89 -14.78 -11.19
N THR A 47 -4.92 -14.14 -10.55
CA THR A 47 -4.41 -12.82 -11.01
C THR A 47 -3.47 -12.93 -12.22
N ILE A 48 -2.91 -14.09 -12.50
CA ILE A 48 -1.96 -14.29 -13.62
C ILE A 48 -2.63 -14.02 -14.98
N PRO A 49 -3.81 -14.57 -15.30
CA PRO A 49 -4.50 -14.24 -16.56
C PRO A 49 -4.80 -12.74 -16.73
N LEU A 50 -5.02 -12.02 -15.64
CA LEU A 50 -5.23 -10.56 -15.68
C LEU A 50 -3.97 -9.85 -16.20
N ILE A 51 -2.79 -10.23 -15.74
CA ILE A 51 -1.52 -9.65 -16.18
C ILE A 51 -1.18 -10.07 -17.61
N LEU A 52 -1.32 -11.36 -17.93
CA LEU A 52 -0.97 -11.89 -19.25
C LEU A 52 -1.91 -11.39 -20.36
N GLY A 53 -3.18 -11.16 -20.04
CA GLY A 53 -4.19 -10.67 -20.98
C GLY A 53 -4.35 -9.15 -21.00
N PHE A 54 -3.56 -8.41 -20.22
CA PHE A 54 -3.68 -6.97 -20.15
C PHE A 54 -2.99 -6.28 -21.32
N ASP A 55 -3.71 -5.37 -21.97
CA ASP A 55 -3.19 -4.54 -23.06
C ASP A 55 -2.71 -3.18 -22.52
N GLY A 56 -1.40 -3.00 -22.41
CA GLY A 56 -0.78 -1.75 -21.95
C GLY A 56 -0.82 -0.60 -22.96
N SER A 57 -1.28 -0.84 -24.18
CA SER A 57 -1.35 0.19 -25.23
C SER A 57 -2.57 1.09 -25.14
N THR A 58 -3.56 0.74 -24.34
CA THR A 58 -4.81 1.48 -24.16
C THR A 58 -5.03 1.92 -22.72
N ALA A 59 -5.62 3.09 -22.54
CA ALA A 59 -6.07 3.60 -21.23
C ALA A 59 -7.48 3.13 -20.86
N ALA A 60 -8.18 2.44 -21.75
CA ALA A 60 -9.54 1.96 -21.51
C ALA A 60 -9.58 0.93 -20.37
N MET A 61 -10.70 0.90 -19.64
CA MET A 61 -10.94 -0.15 -18.64
C MET A 61 -11.02 -1.51 -19.33
N GLN A 62 -10.33 -2.50 -18.76
CA GLN A 62 -10.25 -3.87 -19.25
C GLN A 62 -10.85 -4.83 -18.23
N PHE A 63 -11.18 -6.05 -18.68
CA PHE A 63 -11.86 -7.07 -17.88
C PHE A 63 -13.15 -6.56 -17.24
N VAL A 64 -13.88 -5.71 -17.96
CA VAL A 64 -15.07 -5.04 -17.46
C VAL A 64 -16.18 -6.05 -17.15
N GLU A 65 -16.67 -5.97 -15.92
CA GLU A 65 -17.83 -6.73 -15.45
C GLU A 65 -18.86 -5.74 -14.90
N ARG A 66 -20.11 -5.79 -15.38
CA ARG A 66 -21.14 -4.87 -14.93
C ARG A 66 -22.47 -5.58 -14.75
N HIS A 67 -23.01 -5.48 -13.55
CA HIS A 67 -24.30 -6.05 -13.17
C HIS A 67 -25.10 -5.03 -12.35
N ALA A 68 -26.41 -4.97 -12.57
CA ALA A 68 -27.29 -4.19 -11.71
C ALA A 68 -27.28 -4.79 -10.29
N TRP A 69 -27.08 -3.93 -9.28
CA TRP A 69 -27.00 -4.39 -7.89
C TRP A 69 -28.10 -3.77 -7.02
N LEU A 70 -28.15 -2.44 -6.91
CA LEU A 70 -29.19 -1.71 -6.16
C LEU A 70 -29.90 -0.71 -7.09
N PRO A 71 -30.92 -1.16 -7.87
CA PRO A 71 -31.59 -0.31 -8.85
C PRO A 71 -32.27 0.92 -8.23
N SER A 72 -32.75 0.79 -6.98
CA SER A 72 -33.41 1.89 -6.26
C SER A 72 -32.55 3.14 -6.09
N ILE A 73 -31.23 2.99 -5.99
CA ILE A 73 -30.28 4.07 -5.88
C ILE A 73 -29.36 4.19 -7.09
N ASN A 74 -29.58 3.37 -8.13
CA ASN A 74 -28.75 3.28 -9.33
C ASN A 74 -27.27 2.97 -9.02
N ALA A 75 -27.03 2.04 -8.09
CA ALA A 75 -25.70 1.51 -7.80
C ALA A 75 -25.51 0.18 -8.52
N SER A 76 -24.33 -0.01 -9.11
CA SER A 76 -23.98 -1.17 -9.93
C SER A 76 -22.83 -1.95 -9.31
N TYR A 77 -22.86 -3.27 -9.44
CA TYR A 77 -21.68 -4.09 -9.28
C TYR A 77 -20.87 -3.95 -10.57
N ALA A 78 -19.95 -3.00 -10.57
CA ALA A 78 -19.17 -2.63 -11.76
C ALA A 78 -17.69 -2.70 -11.44
N LEU A 79 -16.97 -3.52 -12.22
CA LEU A 79 -15.54 -3.77 -12.08
C LEU A 79 -14.84 -3.48 -13.40
N GLY A 80 -13.60 -3.05 -13.31
CA GLY A 80 -12.70 -2.83 -14.42
C GLY A 80 -11.33 -2.43 -13.91
N VAL A 81 -10.30 -2.67 -14.71
CA VAL A 81 -8.92 -2.31 -14.39
C VAL A 81 -8.27 -1.61 -15.56
N ASP A 82 -7.35 -0.72 -15.24
CA ASP A 82 -6.48 -0.02 -16.19
C ASP A 82 -5.02 -0.09 -15.72
N GLY A 83 -4.12 0.60 -16.43
CA GLY A 83 -2.71 0.62 -16.07
C GLY A 83 -2.40 1.24 -14.69
N LEU A 84 -3.33 2.00 -14.09
CA LEU A 84 -3.16 2.55 -12.75
C LEU A 84 -3.43 1.53 -11.65
N SER A 85 -4.24 0.52 -11.90
CA SER A 85 -4.74 -0.42 -10.88
C SER A 85 -4.25 -1.85 -11.04
N ILE A 86 -3.94 -2.28 -12.24
CA ILE A 86 -3.71 -3.70 -12.58
C ILE A 86 -2.65 -4.38 -11.71
N TRP A 87 -1.54 -3.72 -11.40
CA TRP A 87 -0.45 -4.32 -10.63
C TRP A 87 -0.74 -4.49 -9.14
N PHE A 88 -1.70 -3.73 -8.59
CA PHE A 88 -2.06 -3.86 -7.18
C PHE A 88 -2.85 -5.12 -6.87
N ILE A 89 -3.49 -5.72 -7.88
CA ILE A 89 -4.25 -6.96 -7.74
C ILE A 89 -3.31 -8.16 -7.48
N PRO A 90 -2.33 -8.47 -8.34
CA PRO A 90 -1.38 -9.55 -8.07
C PRO A 90 -0.47 -9.25 -6.88
N LEU A 91 -0.12 -7.98 -6.62
CA LEU A 91 0.64 -7.58 -5.44
C LEU A 91 -0.12 -7.97 -4.17
N THR A 92 -1.42 -7.65 -4.10
CA THR A 92 -2.27 -8.00 -2.95
C THR A 92 -2.35 -9.51 -2.72
N ALA A 93 -2.59 -10.27 -3.79
CA ALA A 93 -2.67 -11.72 -3.71
C ALA A 93 -1.32 -12.35 -3.34
N PHE A 94 -0.22 -11.86 -3.89
CA PHE A 94 1.13 -12.31 -3.57
C PHE A 94 1.48 -12.09 -2.10
N ILE A 95 1.27 -10.88 -1.58
CA ILE A 95 1.52 -10.58 -0.16
C ILE A 95 0.64 -11.44 0.74
N THR A 96 -0.59 -11.72 0.37
CA THR A 96 -1.49 -12.60 1.14
C THR A 96 -0.94 -14.02 1.26
N VAL A 97 -0.37 -14.59 0.19
CA VAL A 97 0.31 -15.89 0.25
C VAL A 97 1.45 -15.85 1.28
N LEU A 98 2.30 -14.84 1.21
CA LEU A 98 3.43 -14.69 2.14
C LEU A 98 2.99 -14.52 3.59
N VAL A 99 1.91 -13.79 3.83
CA VAL A 99 1.37 -13.56 5.18
C VAL A 99 0.79 -14.84 5.79
N VAL A 100 0.07 -15.64 5.01
CA VAL A 100 -0.41 -16.95 5.47
C VAL A 100 0.76 -17.85 5.84
N MET A 101 1.82 -17.87 5.03
CA MET A 101 3.05 -18.60 5.32
C MET A 101 3.78 -18.05 6.55
N ALA A 102 3.85 -16.71 6.70
CA ALA A 102 4.53 -16.07 7.83
C ALA A 102 3.90 -16.43 9.17
N GLY A 103 2.57 -16.51 9.23
CA GLY A 103 1.82 -16.85 10.44
C GLY A 103 1.79 -18.34 10.79
N TRP A 104 2.40 -19.22 9.99
CA TRP A 104 2.23 -20.67 10.08
C TRP A 104 2.57 -21.27 11.44
N GLU A 105 3.68 -20.89 12.02
CA GLU A 105 4.16 -21.39 13.31
C GLU A 105 3.87 -20.42 14.46
N VAL A 106 3.95 -19.13 14.18
CA VAL A 106 3.87 -18.05 15.17
C VAL A 106 2.46 -17.92 15.74
N ILE A 107 1.43 -18.14 14.92
CA ILE A 107 0.04 -18.02 15.35
C ILE A 107 -0.45 -19.37 15.87
N ALA A 108 -0.58 -19.47 17.19
CA ALA A 108 -1.06 -20.66 17.89
C ALA A 108 -2.55 -20.58 18.26
N ASN A 109 -3.04 -19.38 18.52
CA ASN A 109 -4.41 -19.14 18.99
C ASN A 109 -5.31 -18.59 17.89
N LYS A 110 -6.54 -19.11 17.80
CA LYS A 110 -7.56 -18.65 16.84
C LYS A 110 -7.01 -18.65 15.39
N VAL A 111 -6.32 -19.74 15.02
CA VAL A 111 -5.60 -19.87 13.73
C VAL A 111 -6.53 -19.71 12.54
N ALA A 112 -7.72 -20.31 12.59
CA ALA A 112 -8.69 -20.22 11.52
C ALA A 112 -9.19 -18.78 11.32
N GLN A 113 -9.48 -18.07 12.42
CA GLN A 113 -9.94 -16.68 12.40
C GLN A 113 -8.86 -15.73 11.86
N TYR A 114 -7.60 -15.95 12.24
CA TYR A 114 -6.47 -15.17 11.74
C TYR A 114 -6.33 -15.30 10.23
N ASN A 115 -6.24 -16.50 9.72
CA ASN A 115 -6.09 -16.75 8.29
C ASN A 115 -7.30 -16.28 7.49
N ALA A 116 -8.51 -16.50 8.03
CA ALA A 116 -9.74 -16.03 7.40
C ALA A 116 -9.78 -14.50 7.30
N ALA A 117 -9.37 -13.79 8.32
CA ALA A 117 -9.32 -12.33 8.31
C ALA A 117 -8.40 -11.81 7.18
N PHE A 118 -7.24 -12.40 6.97
CA PHE A 118 -6.34 -12.01 5.87
C PHE A 118 -6.90 -12.37 4.48
N LEU A 119 -7.52 -13.51 4.31
CA LEU A 119 -8.13 -13.91 3.04
C LEU A 119 -9.31 -13.00 2.67
N ILE A 120 -10.19 -12.69 3.63
CA ILE A 120 -11.29 -11.76 3.44
C ILE A 120 -10.74 -10.36 3.11
N LEU A 121 -9.74 -9.89 3.88
CA LEU A 121 -9.10 -8.60 3.64
C LEU A 121 -8.48 -8.51 2.25
N SER A 122 -7.84 -9.58 1.77
CA SER A 122 -7.27 -9.65 0.43
C SER A 122 -8.32 -9.41 -0.65
N GLY A 123 -9.45 -10.09 -0.59
CA GLY A 123 -10.56 -9.89 -1.54
C GLY A 123 -11.13 -8.48 -1.49
N LEU A 124 -11.30 -7.91 -0.29
CA LEU A 124 -11.79 -6.54 -0.13
C LEU A 124 -10.83 -5.50 -0.71
N MET A 125 -9.52 -5.65 -0.49
CA MET A 125 -8.51 -4.76 -1.07
C MET A 125 -8.46 -4.86 -2.59
N ILE A 126 -8.52 -6.06 -3.16
CA ILE A 126 -8.62 -6.25 -4.61
C ILE A 126 -9.88 -5.57 -5.14
N GLY A 127 -11.00 -5.63 -4.41
CA GLY A 127 -12.21 -4.91 -4.74
C GLY A 127 -11.99 -3.41 -4.87
N VAL A 128 -11.28 -2.78 -3.92
CA VAL A 128 -10.96 -1.34 -3.97
C VAL A 128 -10.23 -0.95 -5.26
N PHE A 129 -9.27 -1.77 -5.71
CA PHE A 129 -8.51 -1.50 -6.94
C PHE A 129 -9.26 -1.81 -8.23
N SER A 130 -10.37 -2.53 -8.15
CA SER A 130 -11.09 -3.06 -9.33
C SER A 130 -12.41 -2.35 -9.60
N VAL A 131 -12.99 -1.66 -8.61
CA VAL A 131 -14.34 -1.11 -8.69
C VAL A 131 -14.37 0.18 -9.51
N THR A 132 -15.37 0.30 -10.40
CA THR A 132 -15.66 1.48 -11.20
C THR A 132 -16.95 2.21 -10.77
N ASP A 133 -17.66 1.71 -9.77
CA ASP A 133 -18.80 2.35 -9.11
C ASP A 133 -18.37 2.98 -7.78
N GLY A 134 -18.64 4.27 -7.58
CA GLY A 134 -18.17 5.01 -6.42
C GLY A 134 -18.79 4.58 -5.09
N PHE A 135 -20.04 4.09 -5.09
CA PHE A 135 -20.65 3.57 -3.87
C PHE A 135 -20.05 2.23 -3.46
N LEU A 136 -19.86 1.35 -4.43
CA LEU A 136 -19.20 0.07 -4.21
C LEU A 136 -17.72 0.26 -3.80
N PHE A 137 -17.03 1.27 -4.36
CA PHE A 137 -15.70 1.65 -3.91
C PHE A 137 -15.69 1.99 -2.42
N TYR A 138 -16.61 2.84 -1.99
CA TYR A 138 -16.71 3.21 -0.58
C TYR A 138 -16.93 2.00 0.32
N ILE A 139 -17.82 1.10 -0.07
CA ILE A 139 -18.09 -0.13 0.70
C ILE A 139 -16.84 -0.99 0.84
N PHE A 140 -16.13 -1.28 -0.24
CA PHE A 140 -14.89 -2.06 -0.16
C PHE A 140 -13.80 -1.34 0.63
N PHE A 141 -13.65 -0.03 0.42
CA PHE A 141 -12.67 0.79 1.13
C PHE A 141 -12.88 0.75 2.65
N GLU A 142 -14.11 0.93 3.10
CA GLU A 142 -14.47 0.86 4.52
C GLU A 142 -14.43 -0.56 5.07
N ALA A 143 -14.89 -1.54 4.30
CA ALA A 143 -14.90 -2.93 4.73
C ALA A 143 -13.50 -3.47 5.05
N THR A 144 -12.44 -2.92 4.43
CA THR A 144 -11.05 -3.29 4.75
C THR A 144 -10.66 -2.98 6.20
N LEU A 145 -11.32 -2.02 6.83
CA LEU A 145 -11.04 -1.64 8.22
C LEU A 145 -11.40 -2.75 9.20
N ILE A 146 -12.47 -3.49 8.93
CA ILE A 146 -13.00 -4.50 9.87
C ILE A 146 -11.99 -5.65 10.08
N PRO A 147 -11.52 -6.35 9.05
CA PRO A 147 -10.53 -7.41 9.25
C PRO A 147 -9.23 -6.89 9.87
N MET A 148 -8.74 -5.72 9.45
CA MET A 148 -7.50 -5.18 10.00
C MET A 148 -7.66 -4.75 11.48
N TYR A 149 -8.79 -4.16 11.84
CA TYR A 149 -9.12 -3.86 13.23
C TYR A 149 -9.10 -5.13 14.10
N ILE A 150 -9.69 -6.21 13.60
CA ILE A 150 -9.70 -7.50 14.29
C ILE A 150 -8.28 -8.07 14.37
N ILE A 151 -7.50 -8.02 13.29
CA ILE A 151 -6.11 -8.52 13.27
C ILE A 151 -5.26 -7.82 14.32
N VAL A 152 -5.29 -6.50 14.37
CA VAL A 152 -4.52 -5.73 15.35
C VAL A 152 -5.06 -5.94 16.77
N GLY A 153 -6.38 -5.90 16.94
CA GLY A 153 -7.02 -5.96 18.24
C GLY A 153 -6.97 -7.32 18.93
N VAL A 154 -6.91 -8.41 18.16
CA VAL A 154 -6.91 -9.79 18.72
C VAL A 154 -5.50 -10.35 18.86
N TRP A 155 -4.67 -10.22 17.84
CA TRP A 155 -3.30 -10.81 17.80
C TRP A 155 -2.19 -9.78 17.99
N GLY A 156 -2.53 -8.55 18.32
CA GLY A 156 -1.58 -7.47 18.60
C GLY A 156 -0.90 -7.59 19.96
N GLY A 157 0.04 -6.68 20.19
CA GLY A 157 0.84 -6.56 21.41
C GLY A 157 0.05 -6.02 22.62
N PRO A 158 0.76 -5.57 23.67
CA PRO A 158 0.15 -5.14 24.92
C PRO A 158 -0.85 -3.98 24.79
N ASN A 159 -0.55 -3.01 23.91
CA ASN A 159 -1.39 -1.82 23.68
C ASN A 159 -2.30 -1.95 22.43
N ARG A 160 -2.58 -3.18 22.00
CA ARG A 160 -3.35 -3.48 20.77
C ARG A 160 -4.72 -2.83 20.71
N VAL A 161 -5.41 -2.72 21.84
CA VAL A 161 -6.74 -2.11 21.88
C VAL A 161 -6.67 -0.63 21.52
N TYR A 162 -5.74 0.11 22.15
CA TYR A 162 -5.50 1.53 21.83
C TYR A 162 -5.12 1.70 20.35
N ALA A 163 -4.17 0.92 19.85
CA ALA A 163 -3.70 1.01 18.47
C ALA A 163 -4.82 0.69 17.45
N ALA A 164 -5.61 -0.35 17.71
CA ALA A 164 -6.73 -0.73 16.86
C ALA A 164 -7.83 0.35 16.83
N PHE A 165 -8.20 0.91 17.97
CA PHE A 165 -9.18 2.00 18.03
C PHE A 165 -8.66 3.27 17.36
N LYS A 166 -7.40 3.65 17.59
CA LYS A 166 -6.79 4.82 16.96
C LYS A 166 -6.78 4.68 15.43
N PHE A 167 -6.34 3.53 14.92
CA PHE A 167 -6.39 3.22 13.50
C PHE A 167 -7.81 3.33 12.94
N PHE A 168 -8.78 2.67 13.59
CA PHE A 168 -10.16 2.65 13.13
C PHE A 168 -10.78 4.05 13.13
N LEU A 169 -10.64 4.81 14.22
CA LEU A 169 -11.22 6.15 14.34
C LEU A 169 -10.61 7.14 13.36
N TYR A 170 -9.28 7.14 13.19
CA TYR A 170 -8.62 8.01 12.21
C TYR A 170 -9.14 7.76 10.79
N THR A 171 -9.18 6.50 10.39
CA THR A 171 -9.59 6.13 9.03
C THR A 171 -11.07 6.36 8.80
N LEU A 172 -11.93 6.02 9.76
CA LEU A 172 -13.37 6.24 9.67
C LEU A 172 -13.71 7.72 9.58
N MET A 173 -13.12 8.56 10.44
CA MET A 173 -13.36 10.01 10.44
C MET A 173 -12.99 10.66 9.10
N GLY A 174 -11.87 10.24 8.50
CA GLY A 174 -11.48 10.72 7.18
C GLY A 174 -12.47 10.29 6.09
N SER A 175 -12.85 9.03 6.09
CA SER A 175 -13.69 8.45 5.02
C SER A 175 -15.16 8.86 5.09
N LEU A 176 -15.68 9.30 6.23
CA LEU A 176 -17.03 9.86 6.31
C LEU A 176 -17.20 11.11 5.43
N LEU A 177 -16.18 11.94 5.30
CA LEU A 177 -16.21 13.09 4.39
C LEU A 177 -16.22 12.64 2.93
N MET A 178 -15.52 11.56 2.59
CA MET A 178 -15.59 10.95 1.27
C MET A 178 -17.00 10.44 0.95
N LEU A 179 -17.70 9.87 1.92
CA LEU A 179 -19.08 9.44 1.73
C LEU A 179 -20.00 10.61 1.37
N LEU A 180 -19.82 11.76 2.03
CA LEU A 180 -20.57 12.97 1.69
C LEU A 180 -20.24 13.46 0.28
N ALA A 181 -18.97 13.41 -0.13
CA ALA A 181 -18.55 13.75 -1.48
C ALA A 181 -19.19 12.82 -2.53
N ILE A 182 -19.21 11.52 -2.28
CA ILE A 182 -19.84 10.51 -3.15
C ILE A 182 -21.36 10.74 -3.24
N ALA A 183 -22.02 11.03 -2.12
CA ALA A 183 -23.45 11.33 -2.10
C ALA A 183 -23.77 12.60 -2.91
N TYR A 184 -22.96 13.65 -2.78
CA TYR A 184 -23.08 14.85 -3.57
C TYR A 184 -22.93 14.61 -5.07
N LEU A 185 -21.87 13.87 -5.48
CA LEU A 185 -21.64 13.52 -6.88
C LEU A 185 -22.80 12.70 -7.45
N ARG A 186 -23.28 11.73 -6.69
CA ARG A 186 -24.48 10.95 -7.08
C ARG A 186 -25.71 11.82 -7.27
N TYR A 187 -25.95 12.74 -6.34
CA TYR A 187 -27.08 13.69 -6.43
C TYR A 187 -26.96 14.56 -7.68
N SER A 188 -25.76 15.08 -7.96
CA SER A 188 -25.53 16.01 -9.08
C SER A 188 -25.56 15.33 -10.45
N THR A 189 -24.99 14.10 -10.55
CA THR A 189 -24.83 13.39 -11.83
C THR A 189 -25.90 12.36 -12.12
N GLY A 190 -26.64 11.94 -11.10
CA GLY A 190 -27.64 10.86 -11.23
C GLY A 190 -27.05 9.44 -11.24
N THR A 191 -25.72 9.28 -11.13
CA THR A 191 -25.04 7.98 -11.22
C THR A 191 -23.89 7.85 -10.21
N PHE A 192 -23.53 6.60 -9.88
CA PHE A 192 -22.29 6.30 -9.13
C PHE A 192 -21.11 5.92 -10.04
N ASP A 193 -21.29 5.97 -11.35
CA ASP A 193 -20.21 5.68 -12.30
C ASP A 193 -19.07 6.72 -12.15
N ILE A 194 -17.89 6.25 -11.77
CA ILE A 194 -16.71 7.11 -11.52
C ILE A 194 -16.29 7.82 -12.82
N ALA A 195 -16.38 7.15 -13.97
CA ALA A 195 -16.05 7.76 -15.26
C ALA A 195 -16.96 8.95 -15.58
N ALA A 196 -18.25 8.84 -15.27
CA ALA A 196 -19.19 9.95 -15.43
C ALA A 196 -18.85 11.13 -14.53
N TRP A 197 -18.27 10.89 -13.35
CA TRP A 197 -17.80 11.95 -12.46
C TRP A 197 -16.55 12.66 -12.98
N HIS A 198 -15.71 11.94 -13.73
CA HIS A 198 -14.53 12.54 -14.34
C HIS A 198 -14.90 13.64 -15.35
N ASP A 199 -15.98 13.43 -16.11
CA ASP A 199 -16.40 14.35 -17.17
C ASP A 199 -17.39 15.44 -16.71
N TYR A 200 -17.92 15.30 -15.50
CA TYR A 200 -18.95 16.22 -15.00
C TYR A 200 -18.36 17.60 -14.63
N PRO A 201 -18.90 18.71 -15.22
CA PRO A 201 -18.41 20.04 -14.92
C PRO A 201 -18.73 20.46 -13.49
N LEU A 202 -17.77 21.06 -12.81
CA LEU A 202 -17.88 21.47 -11.41
C LEU A 202 -17.35 22.89 -11.22
N ALA A 203 -18.12 23.73 -10.52
CA ALA A 203 -17.65 25.05 -10.11
C ALA A 203 -16.44 24.93 -9.15
N MET A 204 -15.55 25.92 -9.16
CA MET A 204 -14.32 25.91 -8.35
C MET A 204 -14.58 25.72 -6.85
N ALA A 205 -15.63 26.36 -6.32
CA ALA A 205 -16.00 26.18 -4.91
C ALA A 205 -16.36 24.74 -4.58
N THR A 206 -17.12 24.08 -5.45
CA THR A 206 -17.48 22.66 -5.32
C THR A 206 -16.27 21.76 -5.45
N GLN A 207 -15.40 22.01 -6.44
CA GLN A 207 -14.16 21.23 -6.58
C GLN A 207 -13.29 21.32 -5.33
N LYS A 208 -13.17 22.51 -4.72
CA LYS A 208 -12.42 22.68 -3.46
C LYS A 208 -13.01 21.87 -2.32
N LEU A 209 -14.32 21.88 -2.15
CA LEU A 209 -14.99 21.08 -1.11
C LEU A 209 -14.79 19.57 -1.33
N LEU A 210 -14.97 19.10 -2.57
CA LEU A 210 -14.73 17.69 -2.93
C LEU A 210 -13.27 17.30 -2.75
N PHE A 211 -12.34 18.17 -3.16
CA PHE A 211 -10.91 17.94 -2.98
C PHE A 211 -10.56 17.71 -1.51
N PHE A 212 -11.03 18.57 -0.59
CA PHE A 212 -10.76 18.40 0.83
C PHE A 212 -11.48 17.20 1.44
N ALA A 213 -12.69 16.88 0.99
CA ALA A 213 -13.41 15.69 1.45
C ALA A 213 -12.66 14.40 1.06
N PHE A 214 -12.19 14.30 -0.17
CA PHE A 214 -11.35 13.18 -0.61
C PHE A 214 -9.96 13.20 0.03
N LEU A 215 -9.36 14.39 0.19
CA LEU A 215 -8.07 14.55 0.84
C LEU A 215 -8.08 13.98 2.26
N MET A 216 -9.12 14.26 3.05
CA MET A 216 -9.21 13.73 4.43
C MET A 216 -9.22 12.21 4.44
N ALA A 217 -9.98 11.56 3.57
CA ALA A 217 -10.02 10.12 3.48
C ALA A 217 -8.66 9.52 3.05
N PHE A 218 -8.06 10.08 2.01
CA PHE A 218 -6.87 9.51 1.40
C PHE A 218 -5.59 9.91 2.14
N ALA A 219 -5.50 11.13 2.66
CA ALA A 219 -4.36 11.57 3.45
C ALA A 219 -4.19 10.77 4.75
N VAL A 220 -5.29 10.40 5.40
CA VAL A 220 -5.24 9.52 6.58
C VAL A 220 -4.76 8.13 6.19
N LYS A 221 -5.22 7.60 5.06
CA LYS A 221 -4.93 6.23 4.64
C LYS A 221 -3.52 6.06 4.08
N VAL A 222 -2.95 7.04 3.39
CA VAL A 222 -1.61 7.02 2.72
C VAL A 222 -0.47 6.66 3.67
N PRO A 223 -0.21 7.15 4.88
CA PRO A 223 -0.63 8.34 5.62
C PRO A 223 0.23 9.58 5.31
N MET A 224 -0.43 10.72 5.17
CA MET A 224 0.26 12.00 4.99
C MET A 224 0.50 12.71 6.33
N TRP A 225 1.59 13.47 6.42
CA TRP A 225 1.76 14.42 7.53
C TRP A 225 0.66 15.51 7.42
N PRO A 226 -0.01 15.96 8.49
CA PRO A 226 0.15 15.60 9.91
C PRO A 226 -0.80 14.48 10.40
N VAL A 227 -1.60 13.85 9.54
CA VAL A 227 -2.59 12.82 9.92
C VAL A 227 -2.04 11.39 9.90
N HIS A 228 -0.75 11.24 10.18
CA HIS A 228 0.02 10.00 10.04
C HIS A 228 0.23 9.23 11.36
N THR A 229 -0.08 9.84 12.51
CA THR A 229 0.36 9.34 13.83
C THR A 229 -0.25 8.01 14.25
N TRP A 230 -1.32 7.58 13.61
CA TRP A 230 -1.94 6.28 13.84
C TRP A 230 -1.07 5.10 13.33
N LEU A 231 -0.27 5.34 12.27
CA LEU A 231 0.45 4.26 11.59
C LEU A 231 1.57 3.64 12.44
N PRO A 232 2.47 4.42 13.08
CA PRO A 232 3.49 3.82 13.94
C PRO A 232 2.89 3.00 15.09
N ASP A 233 1.82 3.48 15.71
CA ASP A 233 1.15 2.76 16.79
C ASP A 233 0.51 1.45 16.28
N ALA A 234 -0.16 1.51 15.12
CA ALA A 234 -0.74 0.32 14.51
C ALA A 234 0.33 -0.72 14.14
N HIS A 235 1.45 -0.31 13.54
CA HIS A 235 2.54 -1.22 13.19
C HIS A 235 3.22 -1.86 14.39
N VAL A 236 3.47 -1.07 15.43
CA VAL A 236 4.13 -1.56 16.65
C VAL A 236 3.33 -2.68 17.30
N GLU A 237 2.02 -2.52 17.34
CA GLU A 237 1.13 -3.49 17.99
C GLU A 237 0.70 -4.64 17.06
N ALA A 238 0.56 -4.40 15.76
CA ALA A 238 0.11 -5.43 14.83
C ALA A 238 1.02 -6.68 14.84
N PRO A 239 0.46 -7.89 14.66
CA PRO A 239 1.26 -9.07 14.39
C PRO A 239 2.05 -8.88 13.09
N THR A 240 3.10 -9.67 12.88
CA THR A 240 3.99 -9.55 11.70
C THR A 240 3.22 -9.51 10.39
N GLY A 241 2.29 -10.44 10.18
CA GLY A 241 1.44 -10.46 8.99
C GLY A 241 0.57 -9.21 8.84
N GLY A 242 0.06 -8.67 9.96
CA GLY A 242 -0.70 -7.42 9.98
C GLY A 242 0.14 -6.23 9.52
N SER A 243 1.37 -6.11 10.02
CA SER A 243 2.31 -5.07 9.58
C SER A 243 2.69 -5.22 8.10
N MET A 244 2.89 -6.46 7.62
CA MET A 244 3.18 -6.71 6.20
C MET A 244 2.06 -6.22 5.29
N VAL A 245 0.81 -6.59 5.56
CA VAL A 245 -0.35 -6.19 4.73
C VAL A 245 -0.64 -4.69 4.85
N LEU A 246 -0.59 -4.16 6.07
CA LEU A 246 -0.83 -2.74 6.32
C LEU A 246 0.14 -1.87 5.51
N ALA A 247 1.44 -2.14 5.58
CA ALA A 247 2.45 -1.40 4.83
C ALA A 247 2.43 -1.69 3.33
N ALA A 248 2.26 -2.95 2.94
CA ALA A 248 2.37 -3.34 1.53
C ALA A 248 1.20 -2.87 0.68
N ILE A 249 -0.04 -2.97 1.20
CA ILE A 249 -1.25 -2.80 0.40
C ILE A 249 -2.15 -1.67 0.92
N MET A 250 -2.45 -1.64 2.22
CA MET A 250 -3.49 -0.74 2.73
C MET A 250 -3.15 0.74 2.54
N LEU A 251 -1.87 1.13 2.63
CA LEU A 251 -1.44 2.49 2.36
C LEU A 251 -1.70 2.89 0.90
N LYS A 252 -1.63 1.95 -0.03
CA LYS A 252 -1.82 2.17 -1.47
C LYS A 252 -3.29 2.39 -1.83
N LEU A 253 -4.22 1.94 -1.01
CA LEU A 253 -5.65 2.25 -1.19
C LEU A 253 -5.90 3.77 -1.16
N GLY A 254 -5.25 4.49 -0.25
CA GLY A 254 -5.33 5.95 -0.18
C GLY A 254 -4.66 6.64 -1.36
N ALA A 255 -3.46 6.20 -1.72
CA ALA A 255 -2.73 6.74 -2.87
C ALA A 255 -3.49 6.50 -4.19
N TYR A 256 -4.05 5.31 -4.37
CA TYR A 256 -4.93 5.01 -5.50
C TYR A 256 -6.16 5.92 -5.54
N GLY A 257 -6.71 6.27 -4.37
CA GLY A 257 -7.81 7.23 -4.27
C GLY A 257 -7.48 8.59 -4.86
N PHE A 258 -6.28 9.12 -4.67
CA PHE A 258 -5.84 10.35 -5.31
C PHE A 258 -5.86 10.25 -6.84
N LEU A 259 -5.37 9.14 -7.37
CA LEU A 259 -5.33 8.91 -8.83
C LEU A 259 -6.73 8.75 -9.44
N ARG A 260 -7.64 8.08 -8.73
CA ARG A 260 -8.96 7.74 -9.27
C ARG A 260 -10.04 8.77 -8.97
N PHE A 261 -9.93 9.53 -7.89
CA PHE A 261 -10.94 10.47 -7.43
C PHE A 261 -10.42 11.93 -7.42
N SER A 262 -9.44 12.25 -6.59
CA SER A 262 -9.04 13.65 -6.36
C SER A 262 -8.58 14.35 -7.63
N LEU A 263 -7.65 13.75 -8.36
CA LEU A 263 -7.07 14.35 -9.56
C LEU A 263 -8.09 14.48 -10.69
N PRO A 264 -8.81 13.43 -11.11
CA PRO A 264 -9.71 13.55 -12.26
C PRO A 264 -11.05 14.20 -11.95
N ILE A 265 -11.55 14.13 -10.71
CA ILE A 265 -12.84 14.73 -10.34
C ILE A 265 -12.68 16.24 -10.07
N ALA A 266 -11.61 16.64 -9.41
CA ALA A 266 -11.35 18.04 -9.02
C ALA A 266 -9.99 18.54 -9.55
N PRO A 267 -9.76 18.57 -10.88
CA PRO A 267 -8.47 18.94 -11.44
C PRO A 267 -8.08 20.38 -11.13
N ASP A 268 -8.99 21.35 -11.26
CA ASP A 268 -8.70 22.76 -10.99
C ASP A 268 -8.36 23.00 -9.51
N ALA A 269 -9.06 22.34 -8.59
CA ALA A 269 -8.71 22.37 -7.17
C ALA A 269 -7.38 21.66 -6.88
N SER A 270 -7.08 20.55 -7.55
CA SER A 270 -5.81 19.84 -7.43
C SER A 270 -4.64 20.72 -7.85
N HIS A 271 -4.78 21.50 -8.93
CA HIS A 271 -3.79 22.50 -9.34
C HIS A 271 -3.65 23.62 -8.29
N ALA A 272 -4.76 24.16 -7.81
CA ALA A 272 -4.75 25.24 -6.83
C ALA A 272 -4.08 24.84 -5.51
N PHE A 273 -4.25 23.60 -5.07
CA PHE A 273 -3.69 23.08 -3.82
C PHE A 273 -2.41 22.25 -4.01
N ALA A 274 -1.87 22.17 -5.21
CA ALA A 274 -0.61 21.47 -5.49
C ALA A 274 0.56 21.98 -4.62
N PRO A 275 0.76 23.30 -4.40
CA PRO A 275 1.81 23.78 -3.49
C PRO A 275 1.66 23.24 -2.06
N MET A 276 0.44 23.16 -1.55
CA MET A 276 0.15 22.57 -0.24
C MET A 276 0.50 21.09 -0.22
N MET A 277 0.07 20.32 -1.23
CA MET A 277 0.35 18.90 -1.34
C MET A 277 1.85 18.61 -1.45
N ILE A 278 2.58 19.38 -2.24
CA ILE A 278 4.03 19.30 -2.37
C ILE A 278 4.72 19.58 -1.02
N THR A 279 4.28 20.63 -0.32
CA THR A 279 4.85 20.99 0.99
C THR A 279 4.63 19.89 2.01
N LEU A 280 3.42 19.34 2.13
CA LEU A 280 3.10 18.23 3.05
C LEU A 280 3.91 16.98 2.69
N SER A 281 4.10 16.71 1.41
CA SER A 281 4.90 15.58 0.91
C SER A 281 6.38 15.74 1.27
N LEU A 282 6.95 16.92 1.12
CA LEU A 282 8.34 17.20 1.48
C LEU A 282 8.55 17.14 3.01
N ILE A 283 7.58 17.58 3.80
CA ILE A 283 7.62 17.42 5.26
C ILE A 283 7.66 15.91 5.61
N ALA A 284 6.85 15.09 4.96
CA ALA A 284 6.89 13.65 5.15
C ALA A 284 8.26 13.05 4.76
N VAL A 285 8.82 13.44 3.63
CA VAL A 285 10.11 12.95 3.15
C VAL A 285 11.26 13.33 4.11
N VAL A 286 11.36 14.59 4.48
CA VAL A 286 12.50 15.11 5.26
C VAL A 286 12.26 14.97 6.76
N TYR A 287 11.22 15.61 7.27
CA TYR A 287 10.98 15.66 8.72
C TYR A 287 10.66 14.28 9.29
N VAL A 288 9.73 13.53 8.67
CA VAL A 288 9.40 12.20 9.15
C VAL A 288 10.56 11.22 8.93
N GLY A 289 11.38 11.42 7.90
CA GLY A 289 12.65 10.71 7.73
C GLY A 289 13.61 10.92 8.90
N LEU A 290 13.75 12.16 9.38
CA LEU A 290 14.54 12.48 10.57
C LEU A 290 13.93 11.88 11.85
N VAL A 291 12.60 11.83 11.95
CA VAL A 291 11.92 11.14 13.05
C VAL A 291 12.25 9.65 13.05
N ALA A 292 12.30 9.02 11.87
CA ALA A 292 12.72 7.61 11.74
C ALA A 292 14.14 7.39 12.26
N LEU A 293 15.07 8.33 12.00
CA LEU A 293 16.46 8.22 12.39
C LEU A 293 16.67 8.10 13.91
N VAL A 294 15.84 8.75 14.71
CA VAL A 294 15.97 8.78 16.19
C VAL A 294 15.21 7.66 16.89
N GLN A 295 14.53 6.78 16.16
CA GLN A 295 13.76 5.70 16.76
C GLN A 295 14.67 4.63 17.37
N LYS A 296 14.23 4.09 18.51
CA LYS A 296 14.87 2.97 19.21
C LYS A 296 14.22 1.63 18.91
N ASP A 297 12.93 1.63 18.57
CA ASP A 297 12.14 0.47 18.16
C ASP A 297 12.23 0.28 16.64
N MET A 298 12.65 -0.91 16.19
CA MET A 298 12.80 -1.22 14.76
C MET A 298 11.49 -1.12 13.98
N LYS A 299 10.37 -1.55 14.57
CA LYS A 299 9.06 -1.42 13.91
C LYS A 299 8.63 0.03 13.75
N LYS A 300 8.87 0.88 14.75
CA LYS A 300 8.64 2.33 14.65
C LYS A 300 9.49 2.96 13.57
N LEU A 301 10.77 2.61 13.52
CA LEU A 301 11.69 3.12 12.51
C LEU A 301 11.19 2.80 11.10
N VAL A 302 10.82 1.56 10.83
CA VAL A 302 10.31 1.14 9.51
C VAL A 302 8.93 1.76 9.22
N ALA A 303 8.08 1.93 10.24
CA ALA A 303 6.79 2.62 10.07
C ALA A 303 6.97 4.10 9.66
N TYR A 304 7.85 4.84 10.32
CA TYR A 304 8.17 6.22 9.93
C TYR A 304 8.86 6.30 8.57
N SER A 305 9.72 5.33 8.26
CA SER A 305 10.31 5.17 6.91
C SER A 305 9.21 5.02 5.85
N SER A 306 8.18 4.24 6.13
CA SER A 306 7.04 4.08 5.22
C SER A 306 6.30 5.38 4.95
N ILE A 307 6.13 6.23 5.96
CA ILE A 307 5.52 7.56 5.80
C ILE A 307 6.39 8.43 4.87
N ALA A 308 7.71 8.42 5.05
CA ALA A 308 8.63 9.15 4.19
C ALA A 308 8.59 8.64 2.73
N HIS A 309 8.58 7.34 2.51
CA HIS A 309 8.47 6.75 1.16
C HIS A 309 7.12 7.06 0.49
N MET A 310 6.02 7.05 1.24
CA MET A 310 4.71 7.47 0.71
C MET A 310 4.64 8.97 0.45
N GLY A 311 5.48 9.78 1.09
CA GLY A 311 5.69 11.19 0.74
C GLY A 311 6.16 11.39 -0.69
N PHE A 312 7.00 10.50 -1.23
CA PHE A 312 7.37 10.50 -2.65
C PHE A 312 6.19 10.21 -3.56
N VAL A 313 5.29 9.35 -3.16
CA VAL A 313 4.09 9.02 -3.93
C VAL A 313 3.21 10.26 -4.09
N THR A 314 2.87 10.91 -3.01
CA THR A 314 2.05 12.13 -3.05
C THR A 314 2.77 13.29 -3.73
N LEU A 315 4.09 13.42 -3.56
CA LEU A 315 4.90 14.41 -4.28
C LEU A 315 4.80 14.22 -5.80
N GLY A 316 4.95 12.98 -6.28
CA GLY A 316 4.91 12.67 -7.71
C GLY A 316 3.56 12.93 -8.35
N PHE A 317 2.46 12.87 -7.59
CA PHE A 317 1.11 13.10 -8.11
C PHE A 317 0.76 14.58 -8.35
N PHE A 318 1.39 15.52 -7.66
CA PHE A 318 0.96 16.92 -7.62
C PHE A 318 1.97 17.90 -8.27
N MET A 319 2.90 17.42 -9.07
CA MET A 319 3.82 18.27 -9.83
C MET A 319 3.23 18.64 -11.21
N PHE A 320 2.54 19.78 -11.29
CA PHE A 320 1.93 20.31 -12.50
C PHE A 320 2.80 21.42 -13.12
N ASN A 321 3.00 21.39 -14.44
CA ASN A 321 3.67 22.47 -15.15
C ASN A 321 2.76 23.70 -15.31
N GLN A 322 3.28 24.78 -15.92
CA GLN A 322 2.53 26.03 -16.13
C GLN A 322 1.30 25.85 -17.05
N GLN A 323 1.27 24.83 -17.89
CA GLN A 323 0.14 24.49 -18.74
C GLN A 323 -0.86 23.55 -18.04
N GLY A 324 -0.66 23.21 -16.77
CA GLY A 324 -1.52 22.31 -16.00
C GLY A 324 -1.29 20.82 -16.23
N HIS A 325 -0.31 20.43 -17.06
CA HIS A 325 0.03 19.02 -17.24
C HIS A 325 0.85 18.52 -16.06
N ALA A 326 0.45 17.39 -15.49
CA ALA A 326 1.26 16.66 -14.52
C ALA A 326 2.53 16.11 -15.17
N ASN A 327 3.58 15.93 -14.36
CA ASN A 327 4.84 15.38 -14.85
C ASN A 327 4.71 13.85 -15.02
N ASN A 328 4.75 13.35 -16.25
CA ASN A 328 4.61 11.92 -16.57
C ASN A 328 5.67 11.08 -15.83
N VAL A 329 6.94 11.49 -15.84
CA VAL A 329 8.03 10.75 -15.20
C VAL A 329 7.83 10.67 -13.67
N ALA A 330 7.41 11.78 -13.05
CA ALA A 330 7.11 11.82 -11.63
C ALA A 330 5.88 10.97 -11.28
N MET A 331 4.84 11.02 -12.09
CA MET A 331 3.62 10.23 -11.89
C MET A 331 3.90 8.72 -11.99
N GLN A 332 4.61 8.29 -13.03
CA GLN A 332 5.04 6.90 -13.16
C GLN A 332 5.96 6.48 -11.99
N GLY A 333 6.92 7.33 -11.63
CA GLY A 333 7.78 7.10 -10.48
C GLY A 333 7.00 6.92 -9.18
N ALA A 334 5.98 7.72 -8.96
CA ALA A 334 5.11 7.61 -7.79
C ALA A 334 4.34 6.27 -7.75
N ILE A 335 3.78 5.82 -8.87
CA ILE A 335 3.07 4.54 -8.95
C ILE A 335 4.06 3.37 -8.78
N LEU A 336 5.23 3.43 -9.39
CA LEU A 336 6.29 2.45 -9.16
C LEU A 336 6.73 2.41 -7.70
N GLN A 337 6.81 3.56 -7.03
CA GLN A 337 7.12 3.63 -5.61
C GLN A 337 6.04 2.96 -4.75
N MET A 338 4.78 3.05 -5.12
CA MET A 338 3.71 2.32 -4.44
C MET A 338 3.96 0.81 -4.50
N ILE A 339 4.27 0.27 -5.67
CA ILE A 339 4.52 -1.17 -5.87
C ILE A 339 5.80 -1.60 -5.15
N SER A 340 6.89 -0.87 -5.36
CA SER A 340 8.19 -1.13 -4.75
C SER A 340 8.13 -1.12 -3.23
N HIS A 341 7.52 -0.08 -2.66
CA HIS A 341 7.32 0.02 -1.21
C HIS A 341 6.50 -1.17 -0.68
N GLY A 342 5.57 -1.70 -1.47
CA GLY A 342 4.84 -2.91 -1.13
C GLY A 342 5.76 -4.10 -0.85
N PHE A 343 6.70 -4.37 -1.74
CA PHE A 343 7.67 -5.47 -1.56
C PHE A 343 8.69 -5.19 -0.45
N VAL A 344 9.30 -4.02 -0.47
CA VAL A 344 10.38 -3.67 0.47
C VAL A 344 9.87 -3.57 1.91
N SER A 345 8.72 -2.91 2.13
CA SER A 345 8.15 -2.76 3.47
C SER A 345 7.67 -4.10 4.05
N ALA A 346 7.02 -4.95 3.24
CA ALA A 346 6.65 -6.29 3.66
C ALA A 346 7.89 -7.09 4.09
N ALA A 347 8.97 -7.02 3.32
CA ALA A 347 10.22 -7.70 3.63
C ALA A 347 10.87 -7.17 4.93
N MET A 348 10.91 -5.86 5.12
CA MET A 348 11.45 -5.24 6.33
C MET A 348 10.66 -5.65 7.58
N PHE A 349 9.33 -5.57 7.52
CA PHE A 349 8.50 -6.00 8.65
C PHE A 349 8.58 -7.50 8.90
N PHE A 350 8.72 -8.30 7.86
CA PHE A 350 8.95 -9.73 8.02
C PHE A 350 10.30 -10.03 8.68
N CYS A 351 11.38 -9.37 8.28
CA CYS A 351 12.69 -9.51 8.93
C CYS A 351 12.63 -9.15 10.43
N ILE A 352 11.95 -8.05 10.77
CA ILE A 352 11.76 -7.67 12.19
C ILE A 352 10.92 -8.72 12.92
N GLY A 353 9.91 -9.28 12.26
CA GLY A 353 9.09 -10.37 12.80
C GLY A 353 9.91 -11.62 13.11
N VAL A 354 10.77 -12.04 12.20
CA VAL A 354 11.67 -13.21 12.39
C VAL A 354 12.57 -13.04 13.62
N MET A 355 13.11 -11.84 13.83
CA MET A 355 13.91 -11.54 15.03
C MET A 355 13.04 -11.47 16.29
N TYR A 356 11.88 -10.80 16.21
CA TYR A 356 10.97 -10.66 17.33
C TYR A 356 10.44 -12.01 17.83
N ASP A 357 10.14 -12.93 16.94
CA ASP A 357 9.65 -14.26 17.31
C ASP A 357 10.67 -15.08 18.12
N ARG A 358 11.95 -14.72 18.04
CA ARG A 358 13.04 -15.38 18.75
C ARG A 358 13.45 -14.67 20.06
N VAL A 359 13.50 -13.33 20.04
CA VAL A 359 14.00 -12.53 21.18
C VAL A 359 12.87 -11.86 21.98
N HIS A 360 11.69 -11.75 21.39
CA HIS A 360 10.52 -11.04 21.95
C HIS A 360 10.79 -9.57 22.31
N SER A 361 11.74 -8.93 21.61
CA SER A 361 12.04 -7.51 21.71
C SER A 361 12.09 -6.86 20.33
N ARG A 362 11.69 -5.60 20.24
CA ARG A 362 11.79 -4.76 19.03
C ARG A 362 12.86 -3.68 19.18
N GLU A 363 13.41 -3.54 20.39
CA GLU A 363 14.41 -2.53 20.69
C GLU A 363 15.74 -2.85 20.00
N ILE A 364 16.31 -1.87 19.31
CA ILE A 364 17.59 -2.02 18.62
C ILE A 364 18.71 -2.43 19.58
N GLU A 365 18.65 -1.90 20.82
CA GLU A 365 19.65 -2.19 21.87
C GLU A 365 19.60 -3.64 22.38
N ALA A 366 18.48 -4.36 22.15
CA ALA A 366 18.36 -5.77 22.51
C ALA A 366 19.17 -6.70 21.59
N TYR A 367 19.71 -6.16 20.49
CA TYR A 367 20.44 -6.90 19.47
C TYR A 367 21.89 -6.41 19.35
N GLY A 368 22.67 -7.14 18.58
CA GLY A 368 24.06 -6.86 18.25
C GLY A 368 24.76 -8.16 17.88
N GLY A 369 25.46 -8.17 16.74
CA GLY A 369 26.20 -9.34 16.30
C GLY A 369 25.33 -10.48 15.73
N VAL A 370 24.11 -10.20 15.27
CA VAL A 370 23.17 -11.20 14.71
C VAL A 370 23.78 -11.96 13.53
N ILE A 371 24.72 -11.36 12.79
CA ILE A 371 25.42 -12.04 11.69
C ILE A 371 26.18 -13.28 12.14
N ASN A 372 26.64 -13.33 13.38
CA ASN A 372 27.40 -14.46 13.89
C ASN A 372 26.53 -15.72 14.12
N THR A 373 25.24 -15.52 14.35
CA THR A 373 24.27 -16.61 14.63
C THR A 373 23.29 -16.85 13.49
N MET A 374 22.97 -15.80 12.73
CA MET A 374 21.97 -15.85 11.64
C MET A 374 22.53 -15.27 10.33
N PRO A 375 23.57 -15.86 9.73
CA PRO A 375 24.24 -15.29 8.55
C PRO A 375 23.34 -15.26 7.30
N LYS A 376 22.52 -16.27 7.05
CA LYS A 376 21.60 -16.28 5.89
C LYS A 376 20.54 -15.20 6.03
N PHE A 377 19.92 -15.11 7.20
CA PHE A 377 18.97 -14.05 7.52
C PHE A 377 19.61 -12.66 7.36
N ALA A 378 20.82 -12.46 7.89
CA ALA A 378 21.54 -11.19 7.80
C ALA A 378 21.78 -10.73 6.36
N ALA A 379 22.06 -11.67 5.43
CA ALA A 379 22.24 -11.36 4.02
C ALA A 379 20.94 -10.87 3.37
N PHE A 380 19.80 -11.50 3.62
CA PHE A 380 18.50 -11.03 3.14
C PHE A 380 18.10 -9.70 3.77
N PHE A 381 18.31 -9.56 5.08
CA PHE A 381 18.01 -8.31 5.77
C PHE A 381 18.84 -7.14 5.25
N LEU A 382 20.11 -7.39 4.88
CA LEU A 382 20.94 -6.38 4.20
C LEU A 382 20.35 -5.97 2.86
N LEU A 383 19.96 -6.92 2.02
CA LEU A 383 19.34 -6.63 0.73
C LEU A 383 18.12 -5.71 0.87
N PHE A 384 17.21 -6.04 1.80
CA PHE A 384 16.00 -5.24 2.00
C PHE A 384 16.30 -3.88 2.65
N THR A 385 17.28 -3.82 3.54
CA THR A 385 17.75 -2.56 4.13
C THR A 385 18.33 -1.64 3.06
N MET A 386 19.14 -2.20 2.14
CA MET A 386 19.70 -1.46 1.01
C MET A 386 18.61 -1.02 0.02
N ALA A 387 17.61 -1.88 -0.24
CA ALA A 387 16.45 -1.52 -1.05
C ALA A 387 15.63 -0.39 -0.42
N ASN A 388 15.46 -0.42 0.91
CA ASN A 388 14.79 0.64 1.66
C ASN A 388 15.57 1.96 1.63
N ALA A 389 16.89 1.91 1.55
CA ALA A 389 17.77 3.06 1.38
C ALA A 389 17.84 3.58 -0.07
N GLY A 390 17.28 2.86 -1.04
CA GLY A 390 17.26 3.26 -2.44
C GLY A 390 18.51 2.85 -3.22
N LEU A 391 19.08 1.67 -2.95
CA LEU A 391 20.23 1.16 -3.72
C LEU A 391 19.83 0.90 -5.18
N PRO A 392 20.59 1.41 -6.19
CA PRO A 392 20.41 1.02 -7.59
C PRO A 392 20.39 -0.51 -7.77
N ALA A 393 19.64 -0.98 -8.75
CA ALA A 393 19.32 -2.39 -9.00
C ALA A 393 18.30 -3.02 -8.02
N THR A 394 17.83 -2.27 -7.04
CA THR A 394 16.67 -2.66 -6.22
C THR A 394 15.44 -1.83 -6.57
N SER A 395 14.25 -2.36 -6.28
CA SER A 395 13.00 -1.68 -6.61
C SER A 395 12.83 -0.33 -5.90
N GLY A 396 13.40 -0.16 -4.70
CA GLY A 396 13.33 1.07 -3.93
C GLY A 396 13.98 2.29 -4.61
N PHE A 397 15.00 2.04 -5.43
CA PHE A 397 15.64 3.12 -6.20
C PHE A 397 14.76 3.64 -7.34
N VAL A 398 14.08 2.76 -8.07
CA VAL A 398 13.44 3.12 -9.35
C VAL A 398 12.36 4.18 -9.17
N GLY A 399 11.43 3.99 -8.23
CA GLY A 399 10.33 4.91 -8.01
C GLY A 399 10.79 6.28 -7.52
N GLU A 400 11.63 6.31 -6.48
CA GLU A 400 12.15 7.55 -5.89
C GLU A 400 13.01 8.34 -6.87
N PHE A 401 13.88 7.66 -7.61
CA PHE A 401 14.75 8.28 -8.60
C PHE A 401 13.93 8.96 -9.72
N LEU A 402 12.89 8.31 -10.22
CA LEU A 402 12.02 8.89 -11.23
C LEU A 402 11.24 10.10 -10.70
N VAL A 403 10.78 10.08 -9.45
CA VAL A 403 10.13 11.25 -8.84
C VAL A 403 11.12 12.40 -8.71
N ILE A 404 12.35 12.15 -8.28
CA ILE A 404 13.40 13.18 -8.18
C ILE A 404 13.73 13.76 -9.56
N ILE A 405 13.90 12.92 -10.60
CA ILE A 405 14.12 13.41 -11.96
C ILE A 405 12.95 14.24 -12.46
N GLY A 406 11.72 13.78 -12.22
CA GLY A 406 10.53 14.56 -12.55
C GLY A 406 10.52 15.90 -11.83
N ALA A 407 10.89 15.90 -10.56
CA ALA A 407 10.98 17.13 -9.76
C ALA A 407 12.05 18.11 -10.28
N THR A 408 13.18 17.65 -10.82
CA THR A 408 14.20 18.55 -11.40
C THR A 408 13.66 19.33 -12.58
N LYS A 409 12.78 18.72 -13.37
CA LYS A 409 12.11 19.38 -14.50
C LYS A 409 11.02 20.36 -14.07
N PHE A 410 10.49 20.17 -12.87
CA PHE A 410 9.45 21.02 -12.30
C PHE A 410 10.06 22.19 -11.49
N ASN A 411 10.90 21.89 -10.50
CA ASN A 411 11.60 22.86 -9.67
C ASN A 411 12.82 22.23 -9.02
N PHE A 412 13.99 22.79 -9.28
CA PHE A 412 15.27 22.29 -8.75
C PHE A 412 15.29 22.16 -7.22
N TRP A 413 14.75 23.14 -6.49
CA TRP A 413 14.80 23.12 -5.03
C TRP A 413 13.91 22.03 -4.44
N ILE A 414 12.76 21.75 -5.06
CA ILE A 414 11.91 20.64 -4.66
C ILE A 414 12.65 19.31 -4.86
N ALA A 415 13.31 19.14 -6.00
CA ALA A 415 14.13 17.97 -6.28
C ALA A 415 15.30 17.83 -5.28
N ALA A 416 16.00 18.93 -4.99
CA ALA A 416 17.10 18.94 -4.04
C ALA A 416 16.67 18.55 -2.63
N ILE A 417 15.53 19.09 -2.16
CA ILE A 417 14.98 18.74 -0.86
C ILE A 417 14.53 17.26 -0.85
N ALA A 418 13.83 16.81 -1.89
CA ALA A 418 13.42 15.41 -1.99
C ALA A 418 14.63 14.45 -2.03
N ALA A 419 15.71 14.81 -2.72
CA ALA A 419 16.93 14.02 -2.82
C ALA A 419 17.67 13.84 -1.48
N THR A 420 17.39 14.66 -0.47
CA THR A 420 17.96 14.47 0.88
C THR A 420 17.55 13.11 1.49
N THR A 421 16.48 12.49 1.01
CA THR A 421 16.08 11.14 1.43
C THR A 421 17.17 10.11 1.16
N LEU A 422 17.97 10.27 0.09
CA LEU A 422 19.06 9.36 -0.24
C LEU A 422 20.11 9.32 0.88
N ILE A 423 20.28 10.43 1.60
CA ILE A 423 21.18 10.54 2.75
C ILE A 423 20.45 10.07 4.02
N VAL A 424 19.30 10.65 4.31
CA VAL A 424 18.55 10.36 5.55
C VAL A 424 18.04 8.92 5.56
N GLY A 425 17.52 8.42 4.44
CA GLY A 425 17.05 7.04 4.29
C GLY A 425 18.17 6.01 4.45
N ALA A 426 19.34 6.29 3.86
CA ALA A 426 20.53 5.47 4.07
C ALA A 426 20.99 5.54 5.55
N ALA A 427 20.96 6.72 6.15
CA ALA A 427 21.38 6.90 7.52
C ALA A 427 20.54 6.07 8.50
N TYR A 428 19.21 6.19 8.51
CA TYR A 428 18.40 5.42 9.47
C TYR A 428 18.38 3.92 9.16
N SER A 429 18.37 3.53 7.89
CA SER A 429 18.32 2.12 7.49
C SER A 429 19.63 1.40 7.81
N LEU A 430 20.76 1.95 7.37
CA LEU A 430 22.06 1.31 7.56
C LEU A 430 22.54 1.41 9.02
N TRP A 431 22.22 2.48 9.72
CA TRP A 431 22.56 2.59 11.13
C TRP A 431 21.80 1.60 12.01
N MET A 432 20.50 1.38 11.71
CA MET A 432 19.74 0.30 12.34
C MET A 432 20.38 -1.05 12.05
N TYR A 433 20.64 -1.34 10.78
CA TYR A 433 21.25 -2.61 10.36
C TYR A 433 22.60 -2.84 11.06
N LYS A 434 23.46 -1.82 11.07
CA LYS A 434 24.78 -1.90 11.73
C LYS A 434 24.66 -2.27 13.21
N ARG A 435 23.74 -1.61 13.93
CA ARG A 435 23.57 -1.85 15.37
C ARG A 435 22.98 -3.21 15.69
N VAL A 436 22.10 -3.72 14.84
CA VAL A 436 21.43 -5.00 15.03
C VAL A 436 22.32 -6.16 14.57
N VAL A 437 22.94 -6.05 13.41
CA VAL A 437 23.53 -7.19 12.70
C VAL A 437 25.04 -7.30 12.94
N PHE A 438 25.75 -6.20 12.96
CA PHE A 438 27.22 -6.22 13.08
C PHE A 438 27.71 -6.15 14.54
N GLY A 439 29.00 -6.44 14.71
CA GLY A 439 29.69 -6.41 15.99
C GLY A 439 29.76 -7.78 16.68
N PRO A 440 30.25 -7.81 17.92
CA PRO A 440 30.24 -9.01 18.73
C PRO A 440 28.82 -9.36 19.17
N VAL A 441 28.59 -10.64 19.51
CA VAL A 441 27.31 -11.07 20.11
C VAL A 441 27.06 -10.32 21.40
N ALA A 442 25.99 -9.52 21.43
CA ALA A 442 25.77 -8.55 22.50
C ALA A 442 25.30 -9.17 23.81
N ASN A 443 24.54 -10.27 23.75
CA ASN A 443 23.94 -10.91 24.93
C ASN A 443 23.58 -12.37 24.67
N HIS A 444 23.15 -13.06 25.71
CA HIS A 444 22.79 -14.47 25.68
C HIS A 444 21.64 -14.79 24.71
N HIS A 445 20.62 -13.92 24.61
CA HIS A 445 19.51 -14.12 23.68
C HIS A 445 19.97 -14.12 22.21
N VAL A 446 20.91 -13.26 21.87
CA VAL A 446 21.49 -13.22 20.51
C VAL A 446 22.41 -14.41 20.28
N ALA A 447 23.12 -14.91 21.30
CA ALA A 447 23.97 -16.10 21.20
C ALA A 447 23.16 -17.38 20.89
N GLU A 448 21.93 -17.46 21.34
CA GLU A 448 21.04 -18.63 21.15
C GLU A 448 20.20 -18.57 19.87
N LEU A 449 20.29 -17.48 19.08
CA LEU A 449 19.53 -17.35 17.85
C LEU A 449 19.87 -18.46 16.86
N THR A 450 18.81 -19.05 16.31
CA THR A 450 18.89 -19.99 15.18
C THR A 450 18.63 -19.26 13.88
N ASP A 451 19.38 -19.56 12.82
CA ASP A 451 19.20 -18.92 11.51
C ASP A 451 17.80 -19.18 10.94
N ALA A 452 17.44 -18.44 9.88
CA ALA A 452 16.17 -18.56 9.22
C ALA A 452 15.91 -20.01 8.74
N ASN A 453 14.71 -20.52 9.05
CA ASN A 453 14.27 -21.83 8.62
C ASN A 453 13.85 -21.84 7.13
N GLY A 454 13.56 -23.03 6.57
CA GLY A 454 13.23 -23.19 5.15
C GLY A 454 12.01 -22.35 4.71
N ARG A 455 10.98 -22.24 5.55
CA ARG A 455 9.80 -21.43 5.29
C ARG A 455 10.15 -19.93 5.26
N GLU A 456 10.89 -19.46 6.24
CA GLU A 456 11.36 -18.07 6.32
C GLU A 456 12.26 -17.72 5.13
N LEU A 457 13.18 -18.61 4.76
CA LEU A 457 14.04 -18.43 3.58
C LEU A 457 13.25 -18.39 2.28
N LEU A 458 12.15 -19.16 2.16
CA LEU A 458 11.29 -19.12 1.00
C LEU A 458 10.58 -17.76 0.89
N ILE A 459 10.04 -17.25 1.98
CA ILE A 459 9.38 -15.93 2.02
C ILE A 459 10.38 -14.82 1.66
N LEU A 460 11.56 -14.82 2.30
CA LEU A 460 12.63 -13.86 2.03
C LEU A 460 13.12 -13.95 0.60
N GLY A 461 13.27 -15.17 0.07
CA GLY A 461 13.70 -15.40 -1.31
C GLY A 461 12.70 -14.90 -2.35
N LEU A 462 11.40 -15.13 -2.16
CA LEU A 462 10.36 -14.64 -3.05
C LEU A 462 10.30 -13.09 -3.06
N LEU A 463 10.41 -12.46 -1.88
CA LEU A 463 10.49 -11.01 -1.78
C LEU A 463 11.78 -10.44 -2.40
N ALA A 464 12.92 -11.12 -2.22
CA ALA A 464 14.17 -10.73 -2.83
C ALA A 464 14.11 -10.77 -4.36
N VAL A 465 13.52 -11.82 -4.93
CA VAL A 465 13.29 -11.91 -6.38
C VAL A 465 12.41 -10.76 -6.86
N ALA A 466 11.30 -10.48 -6.18
CA ALA A 466 10.41 -9.37 -6.55
C ALA A 466 11.14 -8.01 -6.53
N VAL A 467 11.90 -7.74 -5.47
CA VAL A 467 12.68 -6.49 -5.31
C VAL A 467 13.76 -6.34 -6.40
N LEU A 468 14.47 -7.42 -6.71
CA LEU A 468 15.54 -7.39 -7.72
C LEU A 468 14.99 -7.33 -9.14
N VAL A 469 13.96 -8.12 -9.46
CA VAL A 469 13.33 -8.10 -10.78
C VAL A 469 12.79 -6.71 -11.11
N MET A 470 12.02 -6.11 -10.20
CA MET A 470 11.49 -4.78 -10.42
C MET A 470 12.60 -3.71 -10.45
N GLY A 471 13.67 -3.89 -9.68
CA GLY A 471 14.80 -2.95 -9.64
C GLY A 471 15.68 -2.99 -10.90
N MET A 472 15.92 -4.17 -11.43
CA MET A 472 16.75 -4.37 -12.62
C MET A 472 15.97 -4.26 -13.94
N TYR A 473 14.69 -4.61 -13.94
CA TYR A 473 13.85 -4.61 -15.14
C TYR A 473 12.46 -4.01 -14.86
N PRO A 474 12.37 -2.68 -14.66
CA PRO A 474 11.09 -2.01 -14.39
C PRO A 474 10.20 -1.85 -15.62
N LEU A 475 10.70 -2.12 -16.83
CA LEU A 475 10.01 -1.87 -18.10
C LEU A 475 8.59 -2.49 -18.18
N PRO A 476 8.32 -3.74 -17.74
CA PRO A 476 6.97 -4.27 -17.79
C PRO A 476 5.97 -3.45 -16.98
N PHE A 477 6.39 -2.89 -15.84
CA PHE A 477 5.54 -2.06 -15.00
C PHE A 477 5.26 -0.70 -15.66
N THR A 478 6.29 -0.03 -16.16
CA THR A 478 6.14 1.28 -16.82
C THR A 478 5.33 1.17 -18.11
N HIS A 479 5.61 0.17 -18.94
CA HIS A 479 4.87 -0.06 -20.18
C HIS A 479 3.38 -0.31 -19.94
N THR A 480 3.05 -1.08 -18.91
CA THR A 480 1.65 -1.39 -18.56
C THR A 480 0.88 -0.14 -18.12
N MET A 481 1.51 0.80 -17.45
CA MET A 481 0.84 1.98 -16.90
C MET A 481 0.87 3.21 -17.83
N ASP A 482 1.72 3.23 -18.84
CA ASP A 482 2.02 4.44 -19.63
C ASP A 482 0.79 5.06 -20.27
N ALA A 483 -0.04 4.28 -20.95
CA ALA A 483 -1.25 4.78 -21.60
C ALA A 483 -2.22 5.39 -20.58
N SER A 484 -2.44 4.72 -19.45
CA SER A 484 -3.36 5.19 -18.39
C SER A 484 -2.83 6.42 -17.66
N VAL A 485 -1.51 6.51 -17.46
CA VAL A 485 -0.87 7.70 -16.88
C VAL A 485 -1.00 8.89 -17.82
N ASN A 486 -0.72 8.72 -19.10
CA ASN A 486 -0.87 9.79 -20.11
C ASN A 486 -2.32 10.27 -20.21
N GLU A 487 -3.28 9.38 -20.21
CA GLU A 487 -4.71 9.73 -20.21
C GLU A 487 -5.08 10.53 -18.96
N LEU A 488 -4.67 10.10 -17.77
CA LEU A 488 -4.90 10.84 -16.53
C LEU A 488 -4.28 12.25 -16.59
N ILE A 489 -3.04 12.37 -17.09
CA ILE A 489 -2.36 13.66 -17.22
C ILE A 489 -3.11 14.59 -18.17
N ASN A 490 -3.55 14.08 -19.33
CA ASN A 490 -4.31 14.86 -20.28
C ASN A 490 -5.66 15.29 -19.74
N HIS A 491 -6.33 14.41 -18.99
CA HIS A 491 -7.60 14.72 -18.35
C HIS A 491 -7.45 15.80 -17.26
N VAL A 492 -6.44 15.68 -16.42
CA VAL A 492 -6.18 16.63 -15.32
C VAL A 492 -5.73 18.01 -15.85
N ALA A 493 -5.15 18.09 -17.04
CA ALA A 493 -4.79 19.35 -17.67
C ALA A 493 -6.01 20.14 -18.19
N GLN A 494 -7.16 19.50 -18.33
CA GLN A 494 -8.39 20.14 -18.79
C GLN A 494 -9.17 20.72 -17.62
N SER A 495 -9.50 22.02 -17.71
CA SER A 495 -10.37 22.64 -16.70
C SER A 495 -11.80 22.09 -16.81
N LYS A 496 -12.38 21.80 -15.67
CA LYS A 496 -13.79 21.36 -15.53
C LYS A 496 -14.72 22.48 -15.10
N LEU A 497 -14.24 23.72 -15.10
CA LEU A 497 -15.08 24.87 -14.77
C LEU A 497 -16.19 25.01 -15.81
N PRO A 498 -17.43 25.30 -15.40
CA PRO A 498 -18.51 25.59 -16.32
C PRO A 498 -18.11 26.74 -17.26
N LEU A 499 -18.35 26.57 -18.55
CA LEU A 499 -18.17 27.67 -19.50
C LEU A 499 -19.00 28.86 -19.00
N LYS A 500 -18.38 30.05 -18.92
CA LYS A 500 -19.14 31.28 -18.62
C LYS A 500 -20.16 31.45 -19.73
N PRO A 501 -21.44 31.73 -19.37
CA PRO A 501 -22.49 31.99 -20.35
C PRO A 501 -22.18 33.20 -21.23
#